data_80a9d11a9e66a581e20b1941fc7953bd
#
_entry.id   80a9d11a9e66a581e20b1941fc7953bd
#
_cell.length_a   1.000
_cell.length_b   1.000
_cell.length_c   1.000
_cell.angle_alpha   90.00
_cell.angle_beta   90.00
_cell.angle_gamma   90.00
#
_symmetry.space_group_name_H-M   'P 1'
#
loop_
_entity.id
_entity.type
_entity.pdbx_description
1 polymer ?
#
loop_
_entity_poly.entity_id
_entity_poly.type
_entity_poly.pdbx_seq_one_letter_code
_entity_poly.pdbx_strand_id
1 'polypeptide(L)'
;MTINHLNIVVADMQRTLDFYVCLLGMRQTFDVMLQGEWIEEVTGCKNAQAHCVFVMPDGGGCRIEILQYINPEGTALMPNALPHTQGLRHFALEVTDLDSWYQKLSAAGVSFVSPPVTVPFRIVEGVQKRLCYCHDPDGVIVELCEHLRS
;
A
#
# COMPACT_ATOMS: atom_id res chain seq x y z
N MET A 1 12.60 -12.97 13.68
CA MET A 1 12.64 -11.78 12.79
C MET A 1 11.23 -11.58 12.25
N THR A 2 10.73 -10.35 12.24
CA THR A 2 9.39 -9.99 11.74
C THR A 2 9.51 -8.75 10.86
N ILE A 3 8.60 -8.58 9.89
CA ILE A 3 8.50 -7.33 9.14
C ILE A 3 7.79 -6.32 10.03
N ASN A 4 8.46 -5.21 10.35
CA ASN A 4 7.89 -4.16 11.19
C ASN A 4 6.95 -3.25 10.40
N HIS A 5 7.38 -2.81 9.21
CA HIS A 5 6.61 -1.98 8.30
C HIS A 5 7.08 -2.16 6.85
N LEU A 6 6.26 -1.74 5.91
CA LEU A 6 6.60 -1.44 4.53
C LEU A 6 6.66 0.08 4.38
N ASN A 7 7.58 0.60 3.58
CA ASN A 7 7.66 2.03 3.29
C ASN A 7 7.19 2.31 1.87
N ILE A 8 6.39 3.38 1.72
CA ILE A 8 6.06 3.98 0.43
C ILE A 8 6.37 5.48 0.48
N VAL A 9 6.95 5.99 -0.58
CA VAL A 9 7.20 7.44 -0.75
C VAL A 9 6.18 7.98 -1.73
N VAL A 10 5.47 9.05 -1.34
CA VAL A 10 4.30 9.56 -2.05
C VAL A 10 4.47 11.03 -2.43
N ALA A 11 3.75 11.44 -3.47
CA ALA A 11 3.74 12.81 -3.93
C ALA A 11 2.85 13.73 -3.08
N ASP A 12 1.74 13.19 -2.56
CA ASP A 12 0.74 13.95 -1.81
C ASP A 12 0.18 13.09 -0.66
N MET A 13 0.52 13.48 0.58
CA MET A 13 0.12 12.77 1.79
C MET A 13 -1.40 12.70 1.94
N GLN A 14 -2.12 13.80 1.71
CA GLN A 14 -3.57 13.82 1.90
C GLN A 14 -4.28 12.88 0.92
N ARG A 15 -3.91 12.92 -0.36
CA ARG A 15 -4.45 12.03 -1.39
C ARG A 15 -4.20 10.55 -1.05
N THR A 16 -3.03 10.26 -0.51
CA THR A 16 -2.67 8.90 -0.10
C THR A 16 -3.45 8.47 1.14
N LEU A 17 -3.63 9.33 2.12
CA LEU A 17 -4.45 9.04 3.30
C LEU A 17 -5.93 8.85 2.95
N ASP A 18 -6.46 9.61 1.99
CA ASP A 18 -7.82 9.39 1.49
C ASP A 18 -8.00 7.97 0.93
N PHE A 19 -6.98 7.44 0.25
CA PHE A 19 -7.01 6.05 -0.22
C PHE A 19 -6.88 5.03 0.92
N TYR A 20 -5.81 5.11 1.72
CA TYR A 20 -5.54 4.08 2.74
C TYR A 20 -6.48 4.16 3.95
N VAL A 21 -6.82 5.36 4.41
CA VAL A 21 -7.67 5.55 5.60
C VAL A 21 -9.15 5.60 5.23
N CYS A 22 -9.54 6.48 4.27
CA CYS A 22 -10.97 6.66 3.99
C CYS A 22 -11.56 5.54 3.13
N LEU A 23 -10.85 5.09 2.08
CA LEU A 23 -11.36 4.05 1.19
C LEU A 23 -11.08 2.64 1.72
N LEU A 24 -9.83 2.34 2.14
CA LEU A 24 -9.45 1.02 2.64
C LEU A 24 -9.78 0.81 4.13
N GLY A 25 -10.09 1.86 4.88
CA GLY A 25 -10.47 1.78 6.30
C GLY A 25 -9.29 1.49 7.24
N MET A 26 -8.05 1.79 6.82
CA MET A 26 -6.90 1.64 7.70
C MET A 26 -6.89 2.72 8.79
N ARG A 27 -6.32 2.39 9.94
CA ARG A 27 -6.19 3.31 11.05
C ARG A 27 -4.83 4.02 11.01
N GLN A 28 -4.84 5.36 11.01
CA GLN A 28 -3.64 6.16 11.23
C GLN A 28 -3.16 5.97 12.67
N THR A 29 -1.88 5.66 12.85
CA THR A 29 -1.31 5.33 14.16
C THR A 29 -0.19 6.29 14.59
N PHE A 30 0.37 7.03 13.66
CA PHE A 30 1.47 7.96 13.92
C PHE A 30 1.50 9.04 12.84
N ASP A 31 1.93 10.25 13.21
CA ASP A 31 2.03 11.41 12.31
C ASP A 31 3.11 12.36 12.84
N VAL A 32 4.15 12.63 12.06
CA VAL A 32 5.27 13.47 12.49
C VAL A 32 6.05 14.04 11.31
N MET A 33 6.67 15.20 11.53
CA MET A 33 7.71 15.73 10.64
C MET A 33 9.07 15.16 11.03
N LEU A 34 9.72 14.46 10.10
CA LEU A 34 11.09 13.97 10.23
C LEU A 34 12.04 15.07 9.74
N GLN A 35 12.99 15.48 10.61
CA GLN A 35 13.99 16.48 10.29
C GLN A 35 15.17 16.44 11.27
N GLY A 36 16.28 17.08 10.92
CA GLY A 36 17.49 17.16 11.73
C GLY A 36 18.55 16.13 11.35
N GLU A 37 19.69 16.17 12.06
CA GLU A 37 20.89 15.40 11.71
C GLU A 37 20.64 13.88 11.60
N TRP A 38 19.82 13.32 12.48
CA TRP A 38 19.56 11.88 12.51
C TRP A 38 18.93 11.35 11.22
N ILE A 39 18.00 12.10 10.61
CA ILE A 39 17.35 11.66 9.37
C ILE A 39 18.27 11.85 8.17
N GLU A 40 19.13 12.88 8.20
CA GLU A 40 20.18 13.05 7.20
C GLU A 40 21.16 11.88 7.22
N GLU A 41 21.56 11.45 8.42
CA GLU A 41 22.48 10.33 8.60
C GLU A 41 21.88 9.01 8.10
N VAL A 42 20.61 8.74 8.45
CA VAL A 42 19.90 7.50 8.04
C VAL A 42 19.62 7.46 6.54
N THR A 43 19.23 8.57 5.93
CA THR A 43 18.83 8.62 4.52
C THR A 43 19.98 8.96 3.57
N GLY A 44 21.05 9.55 4.08
CA GLY A 44 22.11 10.13 3.26
C GLY A 44 21.71 11.42 2.53
N CYS A 45 20.54 11.97 2.80
CA CYS A 45 20.02 13.18 2.18
C CYS A 45 20.28 14.39 3.06
N LYS A 46 21.05 15.38 2.55
CA LYS A 46 21.32 16.61 3.28
C LYS A 46 20.05 17.44 3.42
N ASN A 47 19.88 18.05 4.62
CA ASN A 47 18.72 18.85 5.00
C ASN A 47 17.39 18.09 4.81
N ALA A 48 17.40 16.77 5.03
CA ALA A 48 16.23 15.92 4.85
C ALA A 48 15.07 16.40 5.72
N GLN A 49 13.90 16.58 5.07
CA GLN A 49 12.63 16.85 5.71
C GLN A 49 11.55 16.01 5.05
N ALA A 50 10.78 15.26 5.83
CA ALA A 50 9.70 14.45 5.32
C ALA A 50 8.52 14.43 6.30
N HIS A 51 7.30 14.48 5.78
CA HIS A 51 6.10 14.17 6.53
C HIS A 51 5.95 12.64 6.57
N CYS A 52 5.89 12.07 7.78
CA CYS A 52 5.79 10.64 8.01
C CYS A 52 4.46 10.30 8.68
N VAL A 53 3.71 9.42 8.07
CA VAL A 53 2.46 8.88 8.64
C VAL A 53 2.52 7.36 8.60
N PHE A 54 2.12 6.71 9.71
CA PHE A 54 1.91 5.28 9.73
C PHE A 54 0.42 4.95 9.69
N VAL A 55 0.06 4.04 8.80
CA VAL A 55 -1.27 3.45 8.77
C VAL A 55 -1.19 1.94 9.01
N MET A 56 -2.23 1.37 9.58
CA MET A 56 -2.31 -0.04 9.92
C MET A 56 -3.70 -0.60 9.61
N PRO A 57 -3.81 -1.78 9.01
CA PRO A 57 -5.09 -2.48 8.86
C PRO A 57 -5.76 -2.71 10.22
N ASP A 58 -7.08 -2.66 10.28
CA ASP A 58 -7.83 -2.89 11.54
C ASP A 58 -7.57 -4.27 12.15
N GLY A 59 -7.35 -5.28 11.32
CA GLY A 59 -6.94 -6.62 11.75
C GLY A 59 -5.53 -6.72 12.32
N GLY A 60 -4.78 -5.62 12.35
CA GLY A 60 -3.37 -5.59 12.75
C GLY A 60 -2.43 -6.08 11.65
N GLY A 61 -1.20 -6.44 12.03
CA GLY A 61 -0.17 -6.93 11.12
C GLY A 61 0.88 -5.87 10.76
N CYS A 62 1.40 -5.95 9.54
CA CYS A 62 2.44 -5.05 9.06
C CYS A 62 1.86 -3.64 8.82
N ARG A 63 2.53 -2.63 9.36
CA ARG A 63 2.19 -1.23 9.12
C ARG A 63 2.72 -0.77 7.77
N ILE A 64 2.09 0.27 7.22
CA ILE A 64 2.62 1.00 6.09
C ILE A 64 3.12 2.35 6.60
N GLU A 65 4.42 2.62 6.40
CA GLU A 65 5.02 3.92 6.59
C GLU A 65 4.87 4.71 5.30
N ILE A 66 4.19 5.83 5.37
CA ILE A 66 3.97 6.74 4.25
C ILE A 66 4.87 7.94 4.46
N LEU A 67 5.75 8.23 3.50
CA LEU A 67 6.64 9.38 3.53
C LEU A 67 6.36 10.32 2.36
N GLN A 68 6.11 11.57 2.66
CA GLN A 68 6.17 12.66 1.67
C GLN A 68 7.41 13.48 1.95
N TYR A 69 8.41 13.39 1.07
CA TYR A 69 9.61 14.22 1.18
C TYR A 69 9.31 15.67 0.77
N ILE A 70 9.72 16.60 1.64
CA ILE A 70 9.64 18.05 1.41
C ILE A 70 11.00 18.56 0.91
N ASN A 71 12.08 18.02 1.49
CA ASN A 71 13.45 18.28 1.06
C ASN A 71 14.32 17.02 1.27
N PRO A 72 15.05 16.54 0.23
CA PRO A 72 14.84 16.89 -1.17
C PRO A 72 13.42 16.53 -1.62
N GLU A 73 12.84 17.28 -2.55
CA GLU A 73 11.55 16.92 -3.11
C GLU A 73 11.59 15.50 -3.73
N GLY A 74 10.57 14.70 -3.45
CA GLY A 74 10.48 13.34 -3.94
C GLY A 74 10.43 13.31 -5.46
N THR A 75 11.25 12.44 -6.06
CA THR A 75 11.25 12.24 -7.51
C THR A 75 10.28 11.11 -7.85
N ALA A 76 9.32 11.40 -8.73
CA ALA A 76 8.44 10.37 -9.24
C ALA A 76 9.26 9.31 -9.99
N LEU A 77 9.18 8.06 -9.55
CA LEU A 77 9.58 6.95 -10.41
C LEU A 77 8.70 7.01 -11.67
N MET A 78 9.30 6.78 -12.83
CA MET A 78 8.50 6.57 -14.05
C MET A 78 7.37 5.62 -13.71
N PRO A 79 6.11 5.94 -14.10
CA PRO A 79 4.95 5.14 -13.71
C PRO A 79 5.19 3.69 -14.13
N ASN A 80 5.53 2.87 -13.17
CA ASN A 80 5.83 1.48 -13.41
C ASN A 80 4.85 0.61 -12.63
N ALA A 81 3.59 0.70 -13.04
CA ALA A 81 2.51 -0.16 -12.58
C ALA A 81 2.58 -1.58 -13.18
N LEU A 82 3.71 -1.94 -13.83
CA LEU A 82 3.88 -3.27 -14.43
C LEU A 82 4.30 -4.29 -13.37
N PRO A 83 3.52 -5.34 -13.14
CA PRO A 83 3.76 -6.31 -12.06
C PRO A 83 5.05 -7.14 -12.29
N HIS A 84 5.57 -7.20 -13.50
CA HIS A 84 6.75 -7.99 -13.87
C HIS A 84 8.08 -7.22 -13.80
N THR A 85 8.07 -5.96 -13.37
CA THR A 85 9.32 -5.20 -13.17
C THR A 85 10.03 -5.71 -11.91
N GLN A 86 11.34 -5.88 -11.99
CA GLN A 86 12.13 -6.36 -10.85
C GLN A 86 12.09 -5.39 -9.66
N GLY A 87 12.04 -5.92 -8.45
CA GLY A 87 11.95 -5.19 -7.19
C GLY A 87 10.68 -5.51 -6.42
N LEU A 88 10.44 -4.81 -5.30
CA LEU A 88 9.19 -4.89 -4.57
C LEU A 88 8.07 -4.30 -5.44
N ARG A 89 7.08 -5.12 -5.82
CA ARG A 89 6.05 -4.71 -6.79
C ARG A 89 4.68 -4.51 -6.18
N HIS A 90 4.30 -5.35 -5.24
CA HIS A 90 3.03 -5.24 -4.55
C HIS A 90 3.15 -5.71 -3.11
N PHE A 91 2.18 -5.33 -2.33
CA PHE A 91 1.84 -5.98 -1.06
C PHE A 91 0.37 -6.38 -1.10
N ALA A 92 0.01 -7.39 -0.29
CA ALA A 92 -1.33 -7.93 -0.30
C ALA A 92 -2.07 -7.58 0.99
N LEU A 93 -3.35 -7.24 0.83
CA LEU A 93 -4.32 -7.07 1.90
C LEU A 93 -5.35 -8.19 1.80
N GLU A 94 -5.47 -8.98 2.85
CA GLU A 94 -6.53 -9.98 2.93
C GLU A 94 -7.83 -9.34 3.37
N VAL A 95 -8.89 -9.57 2.61
CA VAL A 95 -10.22 -9.03 2.85
C VAL A 95 -11.26 -10.14 2.87
N THR A 96 -12.41 -9.86 3.45
CA THR A 96 -13.62 -10.68 3.31
C THR A 96 -14.55 -10.02 2.29
N ASP A 97 -15.23 -10.84 1.46
CA ASP A 97 -16.13 -10.37 0.40
C ASP A 97 -15.41 -9.47 -0.63
N LEU A 98 -14.47 -10.07 -1.34
CA LEU A 98 -13.62 -9.40 -2.33
C LEU A 98 -14.45 -8.71 -3.43
N ASP A 99 -15.62 -9.25 -3.79
CA ASP A 99 -16.48 -8.65 -4.81
C ASP A 99 -17.06 -7.32 -4.33
N SER A 100 -17.48 -7.22 -3.08
CA SER A 100 -17.95 -5.94 -2.48
C SER A 100 -16.83 -4.91 -2.40
N TRP A 101 -15.61 -5.32 -2.07
CA TRP A 101 -14.44 -4.43 -2.09
C TRP A 101 -14.14 -3.92 -3.49
N TYR A 102 -14.14 -4.80 -4.48
CA TYR A 102 -13.93 -4.43 -5.88
C TYR A 102 -14.98 -3.41 -6.35
N GLN A 103 -16.26 -3.64 -6.06
CA GLN A 103 -17.35 -2.73 -6.44
C GLN A 103 -17.22 -1.37 -5.76
N LYS A 104 -16.99 -1.35 -4.44
CA LYS A 104 -16.81 -0.14 -3.64
C LYS A 104 -15.66 0.74 -4.18
N LEU A 105 -14.50 0.14 -4.37
CA LEU A 105 -13.31 0.87 -4.79
C LEU A 105 -13.40 1.31 -6.25
N SER A 106 -13.96 0.47 -7.14
CA SER A 106 -14.21 0.85 -8.54
C SER A 106 -15.19 2.02 -8.64
N ALA A 107 -16.25 2.03 -7.84
CA ALA A 107 -17.20 3.15 -7.77
C ALA A 107 -16.55 4.45 -7.26
N ALA A 108 -15.52 4.34 -6.42
CA ALA A 108 -14.71 5.47 -5.95
C ALA A 108 -13.61 5.90 -6.94
N GLY A 109 -13.53 5.27 -8.13
CA GLY A 109 -12.57 5.63 -9.17
C GLY A 109 -11.20 4.96 -9.05
N VAL A 110 -11.03 3.97 -8.16
CA VAL A 110 -9.78 3.22 -8.05
C VAL A 110 -9.56 2.37 -9.30
N SER A 111 -8.35 2.46 -9.86
CA SER A 111 -7.97 1.69 -11.05
C SER A 111 -7.62 0.25 -10.69
N PHE A 112 -8.23 -0.71 -11.37
CA PHE A 112 -7.94 -2.13 -11.24
C PHE A 112 -7.32 -2.69 -12.52
N VAL A 113 -6.44 -3.68 -12.38
CA VAL A 113 -5.87 -4.42 -13.52
C VAL A 113 -6.92 -5.38 -14.10
N SER A 114 -7.70 -6.03 -13.24
CA SER A 114 -8.79 -6.93 -13.62
C SER A 114 -9.86 -7.00 -12.53
N PRO A 115 -11.07 -7.48 -12.82
CA PRO A 115 -11.98 -7.97 -11.78
C PRO A 115 -11.35 -9.08 -10.96
N PRO A 116 -11.94 -9.46 -9.79
CA PRO A 116 -11.48 -10.59 -8.98
C PRO A 116 -11.39 -11.89 -9.79
N VAL A 117 -10.24 -12.55 -9.68
CA VAL A 117 -9.94 -13.81 -10.37
C VAL A 117 -9.70 -14.91 -9.35
N THR A 118 -10.23 -16.09 -9.60
CA THR A 118 -9.96 -17.28 -8.80
C THR A 118 -8.65 -17.93 -9.26
N VAL A 119 -7.74 -18.17 -8.32
CA VAL A 119 -6.49 -18.89 -8.59
C VAL A 119 -6.82 -20.33 -8.96
N PRO A 120 -6.34 -20.88 -10.10
CA PRO A 120 -6.80 -22.17 -10.62
C PRO A 120 -6.21 -23.37 -9.84
N PHE A 121 -5.43 -23.13 -8.82
CA PHE A 121 -4.85 -24.16 -7.95
C PHE A 121 -4.98 -23.76 -6.48
N ARG A 122 -4.87 -24.73 -5.58
CA ARG A 122 -4.90 -24.48 -4.13
C ARG A 122 -3.49 -24.39 -3.59
N ILE A 123 -3.16 -23.28 -2.91
CA ILE A 123 -1.88 -23.11 -2.20
C ILE A 123 -1.89 -23.89 -0.89
N VAL A 124 -3.06 -23.94 -0.24
CA VAL A 124 -3.33 -24.72 0.98
C VAL A 124 -4.53 -25.60 0.71
N GLU A 125 -4.48 -26.86 1.15
CA GLU A 125 -5.60 -27.79 1.02
C GLU A 125 -6.86 -27.23 1.70
N GLY A 126 -8.01 -27.33 1.04
CA GLY A 126 -9.28 -26.80 1.53
C GLY A 126 -9.42 -25.27 1.43
N VAL A 127 -8.43 -24.55 0.87
CA VAL A 127 -8.48 -23.10 0.75
C VAL A 127 -8.38 -22.68 -0.71
N GLN A 128 -9.40 -21.98 -1.19
CA GLN A 128 -9.43 -21.36 -2.51
C GLN A 128 -9.06 -19.89 -2.41
N LYS A 129 -8.03 -19.43 -3.12
CA LYS A 129 -7.64 -18.02 -3.18
C LYS A 129 -8.33 -17.31 -4.35
N ARG A 130 -8.86 -16.12 -4.09
CA ARG A 130 -9.27 -15.14 -5.10
C ARG A 130 -8.47 -13.86 -4.89
N LEU A 131 -8.20 -13.13 -5.96
CA LEU A 131 -7.46 -11.87 -5.86
C LEU A 131 -7.75 -10.94 -7.04
N CYS A 132 -7.43 -9.66 -6.84
CA CYS A 132 -7.29 -8.65 -7.89
C CYS A 132 -6.22 -7.64 -7.51
N TYR A 133 -5.67 -6.94 -8.51
CA TYR A 133 -4.72 -5.86 -8.31
C TYR A 133 -5.39 -4.53 -8.57
N CYS A 134 -5.19 -3.57 -7.66
CA CYS A 134 -5.50 -2.16 -7.89
C CYS A 134 -4.25 -1.30 -7.71
N HIS A 135 -4.37 -0.03 -8.06
CA HIS A 135 -3.30 0.94 -7.89
C HIS A 135 -3.70 1.97 -6.85
N ASP A 136 -2.76 2.30 -5.97
CA ASP A 136 -2.89 3.47 -5.12
C ASP A 136 -2.71 4.77 -5.94
N PRO A 137 -2.89 5.95 -5.35
CA PRO A 137 -2.77 7.23 -6.08
C PRO A 137 -1.40 7.48 -6.73
N ASP A 138 -0.32 6.88 -6.23
CA ASP A 138 1.04 7.02 -6.75
C ASP A 138 1.46 5.83 -7.64
N GLY A 139 0.54 4.90 -7.93
CA GLY A 139 0.74 3.76 -8.82
C GLY A 139 1.36 2.53 -8.15
N VAL A 140 1.40 2.48 -6.83
CA VAL A 140 1.79 1.27 -6.08
C VAL A 140 0.73 0.20 -6.31
N ILE A 141 1.17 -1.02 -6.64
CA ILE A 141 0.25 -2.14 -6.82
C ILE A 141 -0.16 -2.66 -5.43
N VAL A 142 -1.46 -2.67 -5.18
CA VAL A 142 -2.08 -3.26 -3.99
C VAL A 142 -2.86 -4.50 -4.43
N GLU A 143 -2.47 -5.67 -3.91
CA GLU A 143 -3.26 -6.89 -4.09
C GLU A 143 -4.37 -6.92 -3.04
N LEU A 144 -5.62 -7.06 -3.46
CA LEU A 144 -6.70 -7.49 -2.58
C LEU A 144 -6.91 -8.99 -2.76
N CYS A 145 -6.89 -9.75 -1.69
CA CYS A 145 -7.08 -11.19 -1.77
C CYS A 145 -8.08 -11.69 -0.72
N GLU A 146 -8.73 -12.79 -1.06
CA GLU A 146 -9.68 -13.49 -0.21
C GLU A 146 -9.37 -14.98 -0.21
N HIS A 147 -9.42 -15.60 0.97
CA HIS A 147 -9.25 -17.02 1.16
C HIS A 147 -10.57 -17.68 1.58
N LEU A 148 -11.18 -18.39 0.64
CA LEU A 148 -12.43 -19.13 0.85
C LEU A 148 -12.09 -20.53 1.37
N ARG A 149 -12.57 -20.86 2.56
CA ARG A 149 -12.43 -22.20 3.15
C ARG A 149 -13.64 -23.06 2.76
N SER A 150 -13.38 -24.23 2.20
CA SER A 150 -14.40 -25.25 1.88
C SER A 150 -14.69 -26.16 3.05
#